data_24f5c9099bfa35b8201b0bb35b6e199e
#
_entry.id   24f5c9099bfa35b8201b0bb35b6e199e
#
_cell.length_a   1.000
_cell.length_b   1.000
_cell.length_c   1.000
_cell.angle_alpha   90.00
_cell.angle_beta   90.00
_cell.angle_gamma   90.00
#
_symmetry.space_group_name_H-M   'P 1'
#
loop_
_entity.id
_entity.type
_entity.pdbx_description
1 polymer ?
#
loop_
_entity_poly.entity_id
_entity_poly.type
_entity_poly.pdbx_seq_one_letter_code
_entity_poly.pdbx_strand_id
1 'polypeptide(L)'
;MRTKATLTLLLCLVTTIGFANPDVIFNGLEYEYKYEKKRVIDANFEAKANYNLYLNGKYSDYKIVTWNENRVSFHVEIIVKSNREDVAKEAVNNIDVEFYNRKDEATIEARTVFKKNTFRNISYEIDYYVMIPKDLYLVIDNSYGNVEVDKLNKTLDLKLDYGNFSIDSIFTDAMLDVDYGNVKVKYADKVKVVIDYGNIRINSGNEIDVKMSYGNMNLDDVKTLNANCRYSDVTCSDADYANFDMQYSDIYLKNIKEVTIDGRYSDVEIDRLLKKINFVSDYGDIEIDNVDRDFELIDINTNYADADITLTDGNSFSYDISVTYGDINNYYLKDKSTRYIKEDNMTSLKGNFNDATKAHYININLRYGDLDFDF
;
A
#
# COMPACT_ATOMS: atom_id res chain seq x y z
N MET A 1 48.89 0.66 2.03
CA MET A 1 48.12 0.01 3.08
C MET A 1 46.96 0.94 3.42
N ARG A 2 45.84 0.72 2.81
CA ARG A 2 44.57 1.47 3.09
C ARG A 2 43.62 0.48 3.72
N THR A 3 43.31 0.70 4.97
CA THR A 3 42.37 -0.06 5.77
C THR A 3 40.95 0.28 5.31
N LYS A 4 40.21 -0.70 4.76
CA LYS A 4 38.80 -0.63 4.50
C LYS A 4 38.04 -0.71 5.82
N ALA A 5 37.26 0.32 6.13
CA ALA A 5 36.30 0.27 7.23
C ALA A 5 35.07 -0.50 6.73
N THR A 6 34.83 -1.64 7.30
CA THR A 6 33.63 -2.45 7.06
C THR A 6 32.50 -1.85 7.90
N LEU A 7 31.52 -1.25 7.25
CA LEU A 7 30.28 -0.83 7.88
C LEU A 7 29.41 -2.08 8.01
N THR A 8 29.21 -2.55 9.23
CA THR A 8 28.34 -3.69 9.52
C THR A 8 26.89 -3.17 9.54
N LEU A 9 26.20 -3.41 8.44
CA LEU A 9 24.75 -3.16 8.33
C LEU A 9 24.04 -4.18 9.22
N LEU A 10 23.32 -3.70 10.22
CA LEU A 10 22.47 -4.52 11.08
C LEU A 10 21.20 -4.88 10.31
N LEU A 11 21.24 -6.03 9.65
CA LEU A 11 20.10 -6.59 8.92
C LEU A 11 19.05 -7.03 9.94
N CYS A 12 17.99 -6.25 10.12
CA CYS A 12 16.79 -6.70 10.81
C CYS A 12 16.07 -7.72 9.92
N LEU A 13 16.27 -8.99 10.23
CA LEU A 13 15.55 -10.09 9.61
C LEU A 13 14.06 -9.98 10.01
N VAL A 14 13.23 -9.40 9.17
CA VAL A 14 11.77 -9.54 9.29
C VAL A 14 11.39 -10.87 8.67
N THR A 15 11.30 -11.89 9.51
CA THR A 15 10.73 -13.19 9.10
C THR A 15 9.23 -13.00 8.83
N THR A 16 8.78 -13.54 7.72
CA THR A 16 7.37 -13.69 7.34
C THR A 16 6.58 -14.32 8.49
N ILE A 17 5.83 -13.50 9.23
CA ILE A 17 4.91 -14.00 10.25
C ILE A 17 3.57 -14.19 9.58
N GLY A 18 3.19 -15.44 9.40
CA GLY A 18 1.81 -15.85 9.14
C GLY A 18 0.90 -15.31 10.25
N PHE A 19 -0.35 -15.02 9.90
CA PHE A 19 -1.42 -14.55 10.77
C PHE A 19 -1.24 -15.00 12.22
N ALA A 20 -0.73 -14.13 13.05
CA ALA A 20 -0.66 -14.32 14.48
C ALA A 20 -1.49 -13.23 15.14
N ASN A 21 -2.46 -13.63 15.93
CA ASN A 21 -3.07 -12.77 16.94
C ASN A 21 -1.98 -11.97 17.66
N PRO A 22 -2.22 -10.73 18.08
CA PRO A 22 -1.28 -9.96 18.87
C PRO A 22 -1.25 -10.45 20.32
N ASP A 23 -1.19 -11.76 20.52
CA ASP A 23 -0.74 -12.33 21.77
C ASP A 23 0.77 -12.07 21.81
N VAL A 24 1.12 -11.10 22.63
CA VAL A 24 2.48 -10.64 22.88
C VAL A 24 3.42 -11.85 22.99
N ILE A 25 4.23 -12.11 21.96
CA ILE A 25 5.32 -13.07 22.03
C ILE A 25 6.40 -12.49 22.96
N PHE A 26 6.21 -12.65 24.24
CA PHE A 26 7.29 -12.67 25.20
C PHE A 26 7.61 -14.13 25.55
N ASN A 27 8.70 -14.64 25.00
CA ASN A 27 9.37 -15.87 25.41
C ASN A 27 8.53 -17.15 25.47
N GLY A 28 8.00 -17.64 24.36
CA GLY A 28 7.70 -19.07 24.17
C GLY A 28 6.86 -19.78 25.26
N LEU A 29 6.16 -19.05 26.12
CA LEU A 29 5.20 -19.56 27.09
C LEU A 29 3.83 -19.08 26.67
N GLU A 30 3.05 -19.93 25.99
CA GLU A 30 1.59 -19.76 25.94
C GLU A 30 1.12 -19.70 27.40
N TYR A 31 0.53 -18.56 27.77
CA TYR A 31 -0.11 -18.43 29.07
C TYR A 31 -1.42 -19.23 29.02
N GLU A 32 -1.37 -20.49 29.44
CA GLU A 32 -2.52 -21.36 29.52
C GLU A 32 -3.42 -20.90 30.67
N TYR A 33 -4.49 -20.19 30.34
CA TYR A 33 -5.49 -19.82 31.35
C TYR A 33 -6.33 -21.04 31.75
N LYS A 34 -6.52 -21.22 33.05
CA LYS A 34 -7.21 -22.39 33.61
C LYS A 34 -8.73 -22.38 33.37
N TYR A 35 -9.33 -21.21 33.29
CA TYR A 35 -10.77 -21.04 33.18
C TYR A 35 -11.12 -20.16 31.98
N GLU A 36 -12.11 -20.64 31.19
CA GLU A 36 -12.73 -19.92 30.10
C GLU A 36 -14.22 -19.74 30.37
N LYS A 37 -14.76 -18.58 30.08
CA LYS A 37 -16.19 -18.28 30.11
C LYS A 37 -16.58 -17.63 28.79
N LYS A 38 -17.70 -18.12 28.24
CA LYS A 38 -18.24 -17.66 26.95
C LYS A 38 -19.64 -17.09 27.13
N ARG A 39 -19.95 -16.02 26.40
CA ARG A 39 -21.29 -15.45 26.27
C ARG A 39 -21.57 -15.15 24.81
N VAL A 40 -22.78 -15.45 24.36
CA VAL A 40 -23.23 -15.18 23.00
C VAL A 40 -24.33 -14.14 23.03
N ILE A 41 -24.32 -13.23 22.05
CA ILE A 41 -25.33 -12.20 21.84
C ILE A 41 -25.76 -12.25 20.38
N ASP A 42 -27.06 -12.51 20.16
CA ASP A 42 -27.65 -12.50 18.83
C ASP A 42 -28.59 -11.30 18.67
N ALA A 43 -28.51 -10.60 17.53
CA ALA A 43 -29.42 -9.50 17.21
C ALA A 43 -29.70 -9.44 15.69
N ASN A 44 -30.93 -9.02 15.36
CA ASN A 44 -31.35 -8.88 13.98
C ASN A 44 -32.11 -7.56 13.78
N PHE A 45 -31.78 -6.83 12.69
CA PHE A 45 -32.42 -5.56 12.38
C PHE A 45 -32.78 -5.52 10.90
N GLU A 46 -34.00 -5.11 10.60
CA GLU A 46 -34.36 -4.82 9.21
C GLU A 46 -33.50 -3.68 8.67
N ALA A 47 -32.89 -3.91 7.52
CA ALA A 47 -32.08 -2.94 6.84
C ALA A 47 -32.35 -3.02 5.34
N LYS A 48 -32.71 -1.90 4.73
CA LYS A 48 -32.87 -1.76 3.28
C LYS A 48 -31.57 -1.27 2.66
N ALA A 49 -31.48 -1.30 1.36
CA ALA A 49 -30.42 -0.63 0.64
C ALA A 49 -30.26 0.84 1.11
N ASN A 50 -29.03 1.33 1.16
CA ASN A 50 -28.64 2.68 1.62
C ASN A 50 -28.80 2.93 3.15
N TYR A 51 -28.95 1.90 3.97
CA TYR A 51 -28.74 2.03 5.40
C TYR A 51 -27.25 2.23 5.71
N ASN A 52 -26.97 2.93 6.80
CA ASN A 52 -25.63 3.04 7.37
C ASN A 52 -25.47 2.02 8.49
N LEU A 53 -24.42 1.24 8.44
CA LEU A 53 -24.02 0.35 9.52
C LEU A 53 -22.74 0.87 10.16
N TYR A 54 -22.82 1.23 11.45
CA TYR A 54 -21.69 1.65 12.26
C TYR A 54 -21.28 0.52 13.20
N LEU A 55 -20.02 0.11 13.13
CA LEU A 55 -19.41 -0.87 14.01
C LEU A 55 -18.32 -0.18 14.82
N ASN A 56 -18.50 -0.10 16.14
CA ASN A 56 -17.54 0.53 17.03
C ASN A 56 -17.02 -0.52 18.02
N GLY A 57 -15.78 -0.95 17.81
CA GLY A 57 -15.18 -2.06 18.52
C GLY A 57 -13.93 -1.71 19.29
N LYS A 58 -13.69 -2.53 20.31
CA LYS A 58 -12.40 -2.59 20.99
C LYS A 58 -12.12 -4.03 21.35
N TYR A 59 -10.95 -4.52 20.99
CA TYR A 59 -10.59 -5.94 21.09
C TYR A 59 -11.55 -6.86 20.33
N SER A 60 -12.06 -6.38 19.18
CA SER A 60 -13.12 -7.04 18.43
C SER A 60 -12.61 -7.49 17.06
N ASP A 61 -12.76 -8.77 16.78
CA ASP A 61 -12.58 -9.30 15.44
C ASP A 61 -13.90 -9.28 14.69
N TYR A 62 -13.91 -8.72 13.49
CA TYR A 62 -15.10 -8.62 12.65
C TYR A 62 -14.97 -9.51 11.42
N LYS A 63 -15.92 -10.43 11.25
CA LYS A 63 -16.13 -11.17 10.02
C LYS A 63 -17.46 -10.77 9.40
N ILE A 64 -17.40 -9.97 8.32
CA ILE A 64 -18.57 -9.37 7.69
C ILE A 64 -18.81 -10.04 6.35
N VAL A 65 -19.96 -10.72 6.23
CA VAL A 65 -20.36 -11.47 5.04
C VAL A 65 -21.61 -10.84 4.43
N THR A 66 -21.65 -10.73 3.12
CA THR A 66 -22.82 -10.17 2.43
C THR A 66 -23.82 -11.24 2.04
N TRP A 67 -25.09 -10.90 2.10
CA TRP A 67 -26.20 -11.76 1.72
C TRP A 67 -27.32 -11.02 0.94
N ASN A 68 -28.35 -11.75 0.54
CA ASN A 68 -29.45 -11.18 -0.24
C ASN A 68 -30.71 -10.84 0.59
N GLU A 69 -30.59 -10.77 1.92
CA GLU A 69 -31.70 -10.43 2.80
C GLU A 69 -31.68 -8.95 3.19
N ASN A 70 -32.85 -8.33 3.35
CA ASN A 70 -33.01 -6.93 3.77
C ASN A 70 -32.91 -6.80 5.31
N ARG A 71 -31.84 -7.33 5.90
CA ARG A 71 -31.57 -7.22 7.32
C ARG A 71 -30.08 -7.31 7.60
N VAL A 72 -29.67 -6.75 8.74
CA VAL A 72 -28.36 -6.99 9.37
C VAL A 72 -28.55 -8.01 10.48
N SER A 73 -27.74 -9.07 10.49
CA SER A 73 -27.73 -10.10 11.52
C SER A 73 -26.37 -10.08 12.22
N PHE A 74 -26.40 -10.05 13.54
CA PHE A 74 -25.23 -10.14 14.40
C PHE A 74 -25.26 -11.44 15.17
N HIS A 75 -24.13 -12.12 15.22
CA HIS A 75 -23.80 -13.17 16.15
C HIS A 75 -22.48 -12.78 16.79
N VAL A 76 -22.49 -12.48 18.09
CA VAL A 76 -21.31 -12.00 18.81
C VAL A 76 -20.93 -12.98 19.90
N GLU A 77 -19.72 -13.52 19.82
CA GLU A 77 -19.13 -14.38 20.83
C GLU A 77 -18.15 -13.59 21.68
N ILE A 78 -18.37 -13.59 22.99
CA ILE A 78 -17.49 -12.95 23.97
C ILE A 78 -16.84 -14.06 24.79
N ILE A 79 -15.53 -14.21 24.68
CA ILE A 79 -14.74 -15.23 25.37
C ILE A 79 -13.79 -14.51 26.34
N VAL A 80 -13.78 -14.94 27.59
CA VAL A 80 -12.85 -14.42 28.60
C VAL A 80 -12.12 -15.57 29.26
N LYS A 81 -10.79 -15.48 29.28
CA LYS A 81 -9.89 -16.47 29.89
C LYS A 81 -9.19 -15.87 31.11
N SER A 82 -9.09 -16.64 32.22
CA SER A 82 -8.43 -16.23 33.45
C SER A 82 -7.93 -17.44 34.26
N ASN A 83 -6.97 -17.22 35.13
CA ASN A 83 -6.55 -18.23 36.10
C ASN A 83 -7.46 -18.33 37.32
N ARG A 84 -8.48 -17.47 37.39
CA ARG A 84 -9.50 -17.46 38.44
C ARG A 84 -10.90 -17.53 37.84
N GLU A 85 -11.69 -18.51 38.23
CA GLU A 85 -13.04 -18.75 37.68
C GLU A 85 -14.01 -17.60 37.97
N ASP A 86 -14.00 -17.09 39.20
CA ASP A 86 -14.81 -15.95 39.63
C ASP A 86 -14.51 -14.70 38.78
N VAL A 87 -13.24 -14.44 38.50
CA VAL A 87 -12.78 -13.32 37.65
C VAL A 87 -13.24 -13.51 36.22
N ALA A 88 -13.06 -14.70 35.61
CA ALA A 88 -13.53 -14.95 34.25
C ALA A 88 -15.05 -14.77 34.12
N LYS A 89 -15.83 -15.25 35.12
CA LYS A 89 -17.29 -15.12 35.18
C LYS A 89 -17.74 -13.66 35.36
N GLU A 90 -17.08 -12.88 36.20
CA GLU A 90 -17.38 -11.46 36.34
C GLU A 90 -17.01 -10.68 35.10
N ALA A 91 -15.83 -10.95 34.50
CA ALA A 91 -15.33 -10.24 33.35
C ALA A 91 -16.18 -10.46 32.10
N VAL A 92 -16.62 -11.70 31.80
CA VAL A 92 -17.49 -11.98 30.65
C VAL A 92 -18.84 -11.25 30.74
N ASN A 93 -19.35 -11.04 31.93
CA ASN A 93 -20.59 -10.28 32.17
C ASN A 93 -20.37 -8.76 32.16
N ASN A 94 -19.12 -8.32 32.24
CA ASN A 94 -18.75 -6.90 32.18
C ASN A 94 -18.65 -6.36 30.76
N ILE A 95 -18.49 -7.23 29.77
CA ILE A 95 -18.45 -6.87 28.36
C ILE A 95 -19.87 -6.99 27.80
N ASP A 96 -20.32 -5.98 27.07
CA ASP A 96 -21.64 -5.98 26.43
C ASP A 96 -21.58 -5.41 25.01
N VAL A 97 -22.63 -5.66 24.24
CA VAL A 97 -22.83 -5.02 22.93
C VAL A 97 -24.13 -4.23 22.98
N GLU A 98 -24.01 -2.93 22.79
CA GLU A 98 -25.15 -2.03 22.67
C GLU A 98 -25.54 -1.88 21.22
N PHE A 99 -26.81 -2.09 20.91
CA PHE A 99 -27.36 -1.93 19.57
C PHE A 99 -28.31 -0.75 19.53
N TYR A 100 -28.13 0.11 18.51
CA TYR A 100 -29.01 1.23 18.23
C TYR A 100 -29.58 1.09 16.83
N ASN A 101 -30.91 1.11 16.68
CA ASN A 101 -31.59 1.07 15.41
C ASN A 101 -32.44 2.33 15.26
N ARG A 102 -31.92 3.32 14.52
CA ARG A 102 -32.56 4.61 14.24
C ARG A 102 -33.20 4.53 12.87
N LYS A 103 -34.43 4.01 12.79
CA LYS A 103 -35.13 3.78 11.52
C LYS A 103 -35.35 5.06 10.70
N ASP A 104 -35.58 6.19 11.35
CA ASP A 104 -35.81 7.48 10.71
C ASP A 104 -34.52 8.03 10.06
N GLU A 105 -33.38 7.64 10.56
CA GLU A 105 -32.05 7.99 10.03
C GLU A 105 -31.47 6.91 9.12
N ALA A 106 -32.17 5.80 8.88
CA ALA A 106 -31.68 4.62 8.19
C ALA A 106 -30.32 4.13 8.73
N THR A 107 -30.20 4.06 10.06
CA THR A 107 -28.92 3.78 10.72
C THR A 107 -29.06 2.64 11.73
N ILE A 108 -28.09 1.71 11.67
CA ILE A 108 -27.87 0.66 12.66
C ILE A 108 -26.46 0.86 13.21
N GLU A 109 -26.32 0.81 14.53
CA GLU A 109 -25.03 0.90 15.22
C GLU A 109 -24.89 -0.28 16.18
N ALA A 110 -23.72 -0.90 16.22
CA ALA A 110 -23.31 -1.86 17.21
C ALA A 110 -22.03 -1.37 17.89
N ARG A 111 -22.03 -1.34 19.22
CA ARG A 111 -20.89 -0.85 20.01
C ARG A 111 -20.50 -1.84 21.09
N THR A 112 -19.24 -2.21 21.15
CA THR A 112 -18.68 -2.97 22.27
C THR A 112 -18.50 -2.06 23.48
N VAL A 113 -19.04 -2.47 24.64
CA VAL A 113 -19.01 -1.69 25.88
C VAL A 113 -18.41 -2.50 27.02
N PHE A 114 -17.45 -1.90 27.71
CA PHE A 114 -16.87 -2.42 28.95
C PHE A 114 -17.43 -1.65 30.13
N LYS A 115 -18.24 -2.30 30.95
CA LYS A 115 -18.93 -1.66 32.14
C LYS A 115 -17.95 -1.29 33.25
N LYS A 116 -16.82 -2.03 33.34
CA LYS A 116 -15.73 -1.76 34.31
C LYS A 116 -14.39 -1.94 33.60
N ASN A 117 -13.42 -1.09 33.84
CA ASN A 117 -12.12 -1.08 33.14
C ASN A 117 -10.99 -1.77 33.93
N THR A 118 -11.25 -2.60 34.91
CA THR A 118 -10.23 -3.06 35.88
C THR A 118 -10.26 -4.55 36.17
N PHE A 119 -10.09 -5.36 35.14
CA PHE A 119 -9.66 -6.75 35.34
C PHE A 119 -8.17 -6.87 35.04
N ARG A 120 -7.43 -7.57 35.90
CA ARG A 120 -6.01 -7.87 35.70
C ARG A 120 -5.85 -9.36 35.40
N ASN A 121 -4.85 -9.70 34.59
CA ASN A 121 -4.51 -11.09 34.25
C ASN A 121 -5.69 -11.87 33.64
N ILE A 122 -6.32 -11.27 32.64
CA ILE A 122 -7.34 -11.88 31.79
C ILE A 122 -7.03 -11.64 30.32
N SER A 123 -7.51 -12.52 29.45
CA SER A 123 -7.59 -12.33 28.02
C SER A 123 -9.06 -12.22 27.61
N TYR A 124 -9.38 -11.35 26.66
CA TYR A 124 -10.68 -11.31 25.99
C TYR A 124 -10.52 -11.54 24.50
N GLU A 125 -11.55 -12.16 23.94
CA GLU A 125 -11.73 -12.36 22.52
C GLU A 125 -13.21 -12.04 22.24
N ILE A 126 -13.47 -11.14 21.29
CA ILE A 126 -14.81 -10.68 20.97
C ILE A 126 -15.01 -10.80 19.48
N ASP A 127 -15.68 -11.87 19.06
CA ASP A 127 -15.85 -12.21 17.65
C ASP A 127 -17.22 -11.78 17.17
N TYR A 128 -17.23 -10.90 16.18
CA TYR A 128 -18.44 -10.46 15.49
C TYR A 128 -18.57 -11.18 14.14
N TYR A 129 -19.58 -12.02 14.02
CA TYR A 129 -20.04 -12.56 12.75
C TYR A 129 -21.25 -11.74 12.30
N VAL A 130 -21.05 -10.91 11.27
CA VAL A 130 -22.06 -9.95 10.82
C VAL A 130 -22.48 -10.26 9.39
N MET A 131 -23.76 -10.53 9.17
CA MET A 131 -24.34 -10.70 7.84
C MET A 131 -25.08 -9.43 7.43
N ILE A 132 -24.74 -8.86 6.27
CA ILE A 132 -25.24 -7.58 5.82
C ILE A 132 -25.72 -7.61 4.37
N PRO A 133 -26.73 -6.80 3.98
CA PRO A 133 -26.97 -6.51 2.57
C PRO A 133 -25.75 -5.85 1.92
N LYS A 134 -25.40 -6.24 0.70
CA LYS A 134 -24.24 -5.70 -0.04
C LYS A 134 -24.36 -4.20 -0.39
N ASP A 135 -25.55 -3.63 -0.30
CA ASP A 135 -25.85 -2.23 -0.67
C ASP A 135 -25.94 -1.31 0.57
N LEU A 136 -25.28 -1.65 1.68
CA LEU A 136 -25.14 -0.81 2.86
C LEU A 136 -23.87 0.05 2.80
N TYR A 137 -23.95 1.24 3.40
CA TYR A 137 -22.76 2.02 3.79
C TYR A 137 -22.18 1.43 5.08
N LEU A 138 -20.91 1.10 5.08
CA LEU A 138 -20.24 0.47 6.21
C LEU A 138 -19.19 1.41 6.81
N VAL A 139 -19.30 1.68 8.09
CA VAL A 139 -18.36 2.47 8.88
C VAL A 139 -17.87 1.62 10.04
N ILE A 140 -16.56 1.46 10.14
CA ILE A 140 -15.92 0.64 11.19
C ILE A 140 -14.87 1.49 11.88
N ASP A 141 -14.98 1.60 13.22
CA ASP A 141 -13.96 2.14 14.11
C ASP A 141 -13.59 1.06 15.11
N ASN A 142 -12.41 0.48 14.98
CA ASN A 142 -11.97 -0.63 15.81
C ASN A 142 -10.54 -0.45 16.30
N SER A 143 -10.31 -0.84 17.55
CA SER A 143 -8.97 -0.88 18.13
C SER A 143 -8.67 -2.30 18.64
N TYR A 144 -7.53 -2.83 18.24
CA TYR A 144 -7.04 -4.16 18.62
C TYR A 144 -7.96 -5.31 18.16
N GLY A 145 -7.93 -5.60 16.88
CA GLY A 145 -8.64 -6.74 16.28
C GLY A 145 -8.66 -6.66 14.77
N ASN A 146 -8.96 -7.76 14.12
CA ASN A 146 -8.94 -7.87 12.67
C ASN A 146 -10.33 -7.57 12.08
N VAL A 147 -10.34 -7.12 10.83
CA VAL A 147 -11.57 -6.86 10.10
C VAL A 147 -11.52 -7.57 8.74
N GLU A 148 -12.41 -8.51 8.54
CA GLU A 148 -12.60 -9.20 7.27
C GLU A 148 -13.95 -8.82 6.66
N VAL A 149 -13.95 -8.37 5.42
CA VAL A 149 -15.17 -8.01 4.68
C VAL A 149 -15.24 -8.79 3.37
N ASP A 150 -16.41 -9.32 3.02
CA ASP A 150 -16.62 -10.03 1.76
C ASP A 150 -16.70 -9.01 0.59
N LYS A 151 -17.89 -8.54 0.23
CA LYS A 151 -18.11 -7.66 -0.93
C LYS A 151 -19.04 -6.52 -0.60
N LEU A 152 -18.71 -5.33 -1.10
CA LEU A 152 -19.54 -4.14 -0.91
C LEU A 152 -19.83 -3.45 -2.24
N ASN A 153 -21.08 -3.03 -2.41
CA ASN A 153 -21.51 -2.18 -3.51
C ASN A 153 -21.62 -0.70 -3.09
N LYS A 154 -21.36 -0.38 -1.83
CA LYS A 154 -21.42 0.95 -1.26
C LYS A 154 -20.14 1.26 -0.50
N THR A 155 -19.99 2.51 -0.11
CA THR A 155 -18.78 3.04 0.52
C THR A 155 -18.43 2.32 1.82
N LEU A 156 -17.14 2.11 1.98
CA LEU A 156 -16.52 1.68 3.23
C LEU A 156 -15.67 2.81 3.82
N ASP A 157 -15.87 3.10 5.09
CA ASP A 157 -15.00 3.95 5.90
C ASP A 157 -14.48 3.12 7.09
N LEU A 158 -13.17 2.88 7.10
CA LEU A 158 -12.51 2.07 8.11
C LEU A 158 -11.46 2.89 8.84
N LYS A 159 -11.56 2.88 10.17
CA LYS A 159 -10.46 3.24 11.06
C LYS A 159 -10.08 2.04 11.92
N LEU A 160 -8.81 1.64 11.86
CA LEU A 160 -8.31 0.45 12.54
C LEU A 160 -6.96 0.71 13.20
N ASP A 161 -6.93 0.67 14.53
CA ASP A 161 -5.70 0.73 15.31
C ASP A 161 -5.29 -0.69 15.73
N TYR A 162 -4.09 -1.13 15.41
CA TYR A 162 -3.55 -2.45 15.79
C TYR A 162 -4.39 -3.64 15.32
N GLY A 163 -4.39 -3.89 14.01
CA GLY A 163 -5.09 -5.03 13.43
C GLY A 163 -4.91 -5.14 11.94
N ASN A 164 -5.36 -6.22 11.36
CA ASN A 164 -5.30 -6.43 9.93
C ASN A 164 -6.68 -6.23 9.30
N PHE A 165 -6.67 -5.63 8.13
CA PHE A 165 -7.86 -5.46 7.32
C PHE A 165 -7.78 -6.29 6.05
N SER A 166 -8.88 -6.97 5.70
CA SER A 166 -9.01 -7.60 4.39
C SER A 166 -10.41 -7.43 3.80
N ILE A 167 -10.45 -7.22 2.47
CA ILE A 167 -11.70 -7.18 1.71
C ILE A 167 -11.55 -7.90 0.37
N ASP A 168 -12.58 -8.67 0.00
CA ASP A 168 -12.60 -9.31 -1.31
C ASP A 168 -12.86 -8.30 -2.43
N SER A 169 -13.91 -7.50 -2.35
CA SER A 169 -14.22 -6.53 -3.40
C SER A 169 -15.03 -5.34 -2.90
N ILE A 170 -14.65 -4.15 -3.34
CA ILE A 170 -15.45 -2.95 -3.19
C ILE A 170 -15.65 -2.27 -4.55
N PHE A 171 -16.91 -2.09 -4.94
CA PHE A 171 -17.31 -1.60 -6.28
C PHE A 171 -17.63 -0.10 -6.30
N THR A 172 -17.26 0.62 -5.24
CA THR A 172 -17.38 2.07 -5.11
C THR A 172 -16.14 2.60 -4.37
N ASP A 173 -16.31 3.65 -3.55
CA ASP A 173 -15.23 4.26 -2.80
C ASP A 173 -14.95 3.54 -1.48
N ALA A 174 -13.68 3.41 -1.11
CA ALA A 174 -13.25 3.03 0.23
C ALA A 174 -12.23 4.03 0.78
N MET A 175 -12.35 4.33 2.08
CA MET A 175 -11.33 5.02 2.86
C MET A 175 -10.86 4.10 3.98
N LEU A 176 -9.57 3.80 3.99
CA LEU A 176 -8.94 2.89 4.93
C LEU A 176 -7.84 3.65 5.68
N ASP A 177 -8.03 3.84 6.99
CA ASP A 177 -7.06 4.44 7.90
C ASP A 177 -6.62 3.37 8.89
N VAL A 178 -5.37 2.91 8.75
CA VAL A 178 -4.86 1.75 9.49
C VAL A 178 -3.53 2.08 10.14
N ASP A 179 -3.50 2.04 11.47
CA ASP A 179 -2.27 2.18 12.25
C ASP A 179 -1.82 0.81 12.77
N TYR A 180 -0.56 0.46 12.54
CA TYR A 180 0.04 -0.80 13.00
C TYR A 180 -0.71 -2.06 12.53
N GLY A 181 -0.83 -2.23 11.22
CA GLY A 181 -1.52 -3.37 10.66
C GLY A 181 -1.28 -3.57 9.17
N ASN A 182 -1.88 -4.59 8.60
CA ASN A 182 -1.76 -4.85 7.18
C ASN A 182 -3.11 -4.67 6.49
N VAL A 183 -3.07 -4.16 5.27
CA VAL A 183 -4.23 -3.97 4.39
C VAL A 183 -4.15 -4.94 3.22
N LYS A 184 -5.19 -5.73 3.01
CA LYS A 184 -5.32 -6.62 1.86
C LYS A 184 -6.63 -6.37 1.12
N VAL A 185 -6.52 -5.98 -0.13
CA VAL A 185 -7.66 -5.74 -1.03
C VAL A 185 -7.51 -6.60 -2.26
N LYS A 186 -8.50 -7.44 -2.60
CA LYS A 186 -8.44 -8.20 -3.84
C LYS A 186 -8.87 -7.35 -5.04
N TYR A 187 -9.96 -6.59 -4.89
CA TYR A 187 -10.41 -5.63 -5.90
C TYR A 187 -10.99 -4.37 -5.28
N ALA A 188 -10.61 -3.20 -5.79
CA ALA A 188 -11.26 -1.93 -5.46
C ALA A 188 -11.50 -1.09 -6.72
N ASP A 189 -12.71 -0.52 -6.86
CA ASP A 189 -12.95 0.48 -7.90
C ASP A 189 -12.19 1.76 -7.57
N LYS A 190 -12.39 2.29 -6.36
CA LYS A 190 -11.62 3.41 -5.83
C LYS A 190 -11.29 3.20 -4.36
N VAL A 191 -10.00 3.28 -4.01
CA VAL A 191 -9.57 3.16 -2.62
C VAL A 191 -8.52 4.19 -2.25
N LYS A 192 -8.74 4.82 -1.10
CA LYS A 192 -7.73 5.63 -0.42
C LYS A 192 -7.26 4.91 0.82
N VAL A 193 -5.96 4.67 0.91
CA VAL A 193 -5.31 4.02 2.07
C VAL A 193 -4.36 4.99 2.73
N VAL A 194 -4.51 5.17 4.03
CA VAL A 194 -3.52 5.81 4.90
C VAL A 194 -3.04 4.73 5.86
N ILE A 195 -1.74 4.51 5.91
CA ILE A 195 -1.17 3.48 6.76
C ILE A 195 0.16 3.94 7.37
N ASP A 196 0.27 3.77 8.68
CA ASP A 196 1.53 3.90 9.40
C ASP A 196 1.93 2.53 9.97
N TYR A 197 3.15 2.07 9.72
CA TYR A 197 3.70 0.80 10.19
C TYR A 197 2.90 -0.45 9.77
N GLY A 198 2.97 -0.79 8.49
CA GLY A 198 2.31 -2.00 8.00
C GLY A 198 2.54 -2.23 6.52
N ASN A 199 1.90 -3.25 5.98
CA ASN A 199 2.03 -3.60 4.58
C ASN A 199 0.70 -3.48 3.85
N ILE A 200 0.77 -3.10 2.58
CA ILE A 200 -0.37 -3.04 1.68
C ILE A 200 -0.21 -4.09 0.60
N ARG A 201 -1.27 -4.84 0.35
CA ARG A 201 -1.40 -5.68 -0.84
C ARG A 201 -2.73 -5.42 -1.53
N ILE A 202 -2.68 -4.99 -2.79
CA ILE A 202 -3.86 -4.79 -3.64
C ILE A 202 -3.66 -5.60 -4.92
N ASN A 203 -4.57 -6.55 -5.20
CA ASN A 203 -4.41 -7.37 -6.39
C ASN A 203 -4.89 -6.62 -7.64
N SER A 204 -6.02 -5.89 -7.57
CA SER A 204 -6.45 -5.08 -8.71
C SER A 204 -7.28 -3.88 -8.29
N GLY A 205 -7.25 -2.81 -9.12
CA GLY A 205 -8.04 -1.63 -8.85
C GLY A 205 -8.02 -0.59 -9.97
N ASN A 206 -9.03 0.29 -9.98
CA ASN A 206 -9.11 1.34 -10.98
C ASN A 206 -8.41 2.63 -10.52
N GLU A 207 -8.68 3.12 -9.32
CA GLU A 207 -8.08 4.32 -8.76
C GLU A 207 -7.60 4.04 -7.33
N ILE A 208 -6.28 4.08 -7.14
CA ILE A 208 -5.63 3.74 -5.88
C ILE A 208 -4.82 4.94 -5.41
N ASP A 209 -5.22 5.52 -4.26
CA ASP A 209 -4.49 6.57 -3.57
C ASP A 209 -3.89 6.03 -2.28
N VAL A 210 -2.58 6.12 -2.11
CA VAL A 210 -1.87 5.62 -0.93
C VAL A 210 -1.03 6.70 -0.29
N LYS A 211 -1.14 6.81 1.02
CA LYS A 211 -0.15 7.48 1.86
C LYS A 211 0.39 6.48 2.86
N MET A 212 1.69 6.20 2.78
CA MET A 212 2.32 5.14 3.55
C MET A 212 3.59 5.58 4.24
N SER A 213 3.79 5.12 5.48
CA SER A 213 5.05 5.27 6.22
C SER A 213 5.44 3.92 6.84
N TYR A 214 6.68 3.52 6.66
CA TYR A 214 7.29 2.33 7.26
C TYR A 214 6.61 1.00 6.92
N GLY A 215 6.84 0.50 5.71
CA GLY A 215 6.36 -0.81 5.30
C GLY A 215 6.55 -1.09 3.82
N ASN A 216 5.85 -2.08 3.29
CA ASN A 216 5.94 -2.44 1.89
C ASN A 216 4.57 -2.39 1.21
N MET A 217 4.54 -1.92 -0.02
CA MET A 217 3.34 -1.93 -0.85
C MET A 217 3.54 -2.84 -2.06
N ASN A 218 2.63 -3.79 -2.22
CA ASN A 218 2.62 -4.71 -3.35
C ASN A 218 1.29 -4.58 -4.12
N LEU A 219 1.40 -4.25 -5.40
CA LEU A 219 0.26 -4.07 -6.30
C LEU A 219 0.41 -5.00 -7.51
N ASP A 220 -0.67 -5.68 -7.92
CA ASP A 220 -0.58 -6.57 -9.08
C ASP A 220 -1.03 -5.85 -10.36
N ASP A 221 -2.31 -5.41 -10.47
CA ASP A 221 -2.88 -4.77 -11.67
C ASP A 221 -3.72 -3.54 -11.29
N VAL A 222 -3.23 -2.35 -11.61
CA VAL A 222 -3.90 -1.09 -11.28
C VAL A 222 -3.97 -0.16 -12.49
N LYS A 223 -5.07 0.59 -12.65
CA LYS A 223 -5.15 1.57 -13.73
C LYS A 223 -4.46 2.87 -13.36
N THR A 224 -4.80 3.42 -12.22
CA THR A 224 -4.24 4.69 -11.74
C THR A 224 -3.77 4.53 -10.32
N LEU A 225 -2.51 4.85 -10.08
CA LEU A 225 -1.86 4.83 -8.77
C LEU A 225 -1.33 6.21 -8.42
N ASN A 226 -1.70 6.74 -7.25
CA ASN A 226 -1.04 7.86 -6.61
C ASN A 226 -0.47 7.40 -5.28
N ALA A 227 0.82 7.52 -5.09
CA ALA A 227 1.48 7.04 -3.89
C ALA A 227 2.43 8.10 -3.29
N ASN A 228 2.23 8.40 -2.01
CA ASN A 228 3.16 9.16 -1.21
C ASN A 228 3.75 8.23 -0.15
N CYS A 229 5.01 7.86 -0.31
CA CYS A 229 5.66 6.83 0.49
C CYS A 229 6.91 7.37 1.19
N ARG A 230 7.08 7.01 2.46
CA ARG A 230 8.26 7.33 3.26
C ARG A 230 8.76 6.09 3.97
N TYR A 231 10.03 5.77 3.79
CA TYR A 231 10.63 4.56 4.37
C TYR A 231 9.84 3.30 4.01
N SER A 232 9.44 3.19 2.72
CA SER A 232 8.45 2.20 2.30
C SER A 232 8.68 1.79 0.86
N ASP A 233 9.03 0.54 0.63
CA ASP A 233 9.29 0.05 -0.71
C ASP A 233 8.00 -0.30 -1.46
N VAL A 234 8.00 -0.04 -2.77
CA VAL A 234 6.84 -0.25 -3.64
C VAL A 234 7.19 -1.23 -4.74
N THR A 235 6.36 -2.25 -4.89
CA THR A 235 6.38 -3.16 -6.02
C THR A 235 5.04 -3.09 -6.75
N CYS A 236 5.06 -2.82 -8.06
CA CYS A 236 3.86 -2.82 -8.89
C CYS A 236 4.10 -3.64 -10.17
N SER A 237 3.25 -4.65 -10.41
CA SER A 237 3.41 -5.49 -11.59
C SER A 237 2.92 -4.80 -12.86
N ASP A 238 1.72 -4.25 -12.86
CA ASP A 238 1.14 -3.60 -14.03
C ASP A 238 0.39 -2.31 -13.62
N ALA A 239 0.71 -1.19 -14.28
CA ALA A 239 -0.04 0.05 -14.13
C ALA A 239 -0.16 0.82 -15.44
N ASP A 240 -1.35 1.42 -15.70
CA ASP A 240 -1.51 2.36 -16.81
C ASP A 240 -0.87 3.70 -16.46
N TYR A 241 -1.20 4.26 -15.30
CA TYR A 241 -0.72 5.56 -14.84
C TYR A 241 -0.28 5.50 -13.39
N ALA A 242 0.92 5.94 -13.10
CA ALA A 242 1.43 6.02 -11.74
C ALA A 242 2.06 7.38 -11.44
N ASN A 243 1.82 7.90 -10.24
CA ASN A 243 2.44 9.10 -9.73
C ASN A 243 2.97 8.83 -8.32
N PHE A 244 4.28 9.06 -8.13
CA PHE A 244 4.98 8.77 -6.89
C PHE A 244 5.63 10.04 -6.31
N ASP A 245 5.44 10.25 -5.01
CA ASP A 245 6.23 11.15 -4.17
C ASP A 245 6.93 10.29 -3.11
N MET A 246 8.24 10.08 -3.28
CA MET A 246 9.01 9.07 -2.55
C MET A 246 10.13 9.69 -1.73
N GLN A 247 10.30 9.19 -0.51
CA GLN A 247 11.41 9.60 0.35
C GLN A 247 11.97 8.42 1.13
N TYR A 248 13.23 8.08 0.89
CA TYR A 248 13.90 6.88 1.46
C TYR A 248 13.12 5.60 1.17
N SER A 249 12.76 5.37 -0.12
CA SER A 249 11.79 4.36 -0.50
C SER A 249 12.06 3.92 -1.93
N ASP A 250 12.33 2.66 -2.15
CA ASP A 250 12.64 2.15 -3.48
C ASP A 250 11.39 1.72 -4.24
N ILE A 251 11.45 1.82 -5.57
CA ILE A 251 10.35 1.48 -6.48
C ILE A 251 10.80 0.41 -7.47
N TYR A 252 10.03 -0.67 -7.56
CA TYR A 252 10.13 -1.64 -8.63
C TYR A 252 8.82 -1.70 -9.43
N LEU A 253 8.88 -1.38 -10.73
CA LEU A 253 7.75 -1.41 -11.68
C LEU A 253 8.03 -2.43 -12.78
N LYS A 254 7.19 -3.45 -12.91
CA LYS A 254 7.38 -4.46 -13.93
C LYS A 254 6.92 -3.97 -15.32
N ASN A 255 5.66 -3.52 -15.45
CA ASN A 255 5.15 -2.92 -16.68
C ASN A 255 4.44 -1.60 -16.34
N ILE A 256 4.90 -0.52 -16.89
CA ILE A 256 4.30 0.79 -16.69
C ILE A 256 4.08 1.52 -18.00
N LYS A 257 2.88 2.08 -18.17
CA LYS A 257 2.56 2.85 -19.35
C LYS A 257 3.03 4.30 -19.23
N GLU A 258 2.58 5.01 -18.21
CA GLU A 258 3.02 6.38 -17.93
C GLU A 258 3.33 6.53 -16.45
N VAL A 259 4.48 7.11 -16.12
CA VAL A 259 4.87 7.32 -14.71
C VAL A 259 5.49 8.69 -14.50
N THR A 260 5.17 9.29 -13.36
CA THR A 260 5.84 10.48 -12.82
C THR A 260 6.36 10.14 -11.43
N ILE A 261 7.63 10.44 -11.18
CA ILE A 261 8.30 10.14 -9.91
C ILE A 261 9.05 11.38 -9.45
N ASP A 262 8.74 11.86 -8.24
CA ASP A 262 9.54 12.81 -7.47
C ASP A 262 10.18 12.03 -6.30
N GLY A 263 11.48 11.81 -6.39
CA GLY A 263 12.24 10.94 -5.49
C GLY A 263 13.30 11.68 -4.70
N ARG A 264 13.51 11.24 -3.45
CA ARG A 264 14.68 11.63 -2.65
C ARG A 264 15.23 10.42 -1.92
N TYR A 265 16.49 10.09 -2.18
CA TYR A 265 17.11 8.89 -1.62
C TYR A 265 16.31 7.64 -1.93
N SER A 266 15.93 7.48 -3.21
CA SER A 266 14.98 6.46 -3.64
C SER A 266 15.39 5.94 -5.00
N ASP A 267 15.74 4.66 -5.08
CA ASP A 267 16.11 4.02 -6.33
C ASP A 267 14.87 3.55 -7.09
N VAL A 268 14.94 3.58 -8.40
CA VAL A 268 13.84 3.22 -9.30
C VAL A 268 14.30 2.18 -10.31
N GLU A 269 13.63 1.05 -10.33
CA GLU A 269 13.84 -0.02 -11.32
C GLU A 269 12.54 -0.25 -12.10
N ILE A 270 12.64 -0.27 -13.44
CA ILE A 270 11.52 -0.46 -14.36
C ILE A 270 11.88 -1.54 -15.39
N ASP A 271 11.26 -2.73 -15.30
CA ASP A 271 11.48 -3.78 -16.31
C ASP A 271 11.03 -3.32 -17.70
N ARG A 272 9.86 -2.68 -17.80
CA ARG A 272 9.33 -2.24 -19.08
C ARG A 272 8.55 -0.92 -19.01
N LEU A 273 9.06 0.09 -19.70
CA LEU A 273 8.40 1.39 -19.92
C LEU A 273 7.70 1.39 -21.29
N LEU A 274 6.37 1.61 -21.30
CA LEU A 274 5.60 1.55 -22.54
C LEU A 274 5.46 2.90 -23.24
N LYS A 275 5.28 4.02 -22.49
CA LYS A 275 4.97 5.33 -23.09
C LYS A 275 5.78 6.48 -22.52
N LYS A 276 5.66 6.78 -21.22
CA LYS A 276 6.23 8.00 -20.66
C LYS A 276 6.80 7.81 -19.27
N ILE A 277 7.91 8.48 -19.04
CA ILE A 277 8.45 8.71 -17.72
C ILE A 277 8.85 10.18 -17.55
N ASN A 278 8.46 10.75 -16.39
CA ASN A 278 9.07 11.96 -15.83
C ASN A 278 9.68 11.57 -14.50
N PHE A 279 10.99 11.64 -14.39
CA PHE A 279 11.73 11.31 -13.18
C PHE A 279 12.56 12.49 -12.71
N VAL A 280 12.30 12.94 -11.49
CA VAL A 280 13.09 13.94 -10.79
C VAL A 280 13.56 13.34 -9.48
N SER A 281 14.87 13.36 -9.24
CA SER A 281 15.44 12.81 -8.02
C SER A 281 16.65 13.59 -7.52
N ASP A 282 16.79 13.62 -6.19
CA ASP A 282 18.04 13.91 -5.51
C ASP A 282 18.50 12.66 -4.77
N TYR A 283 19.65 12.09 -5.12
CA TYR A 283 20.25 10.88 -4.53
C TYR A 283 19.37 9.63 -4.71
N GLY A 284 19.36 9.09 -5.90
CA GLY A 284 18.66 7.82 -6.18
C GLY A 284 18.76 7.49 -7.67
N ASP A 285 19.20 6.31 -7.98
CA ASP A 285 19.48 5.86 -9.32
C ASP A 285 18.20 5.43 -10.04
N ILE A 286 18.25 5.43 -11.38
CA ILE A 286 17.17 4.89 -12.20
C ILE A 286 17.70 3.88 -13.19
N GLU A 287 17.07 2.70 -13.22
CA GLU A 287 17.30 1.65 -14.19
C GLU A 287 16.02 1.35 -14.98
N ILE A 288 16.11 1.35 -16.31
CA ILE A 288 15.00 0.98 -17.21
C ILE A 288 15.52 -0.09 -18.16
N ASP A 289 15.16 -1.34 -17.90
CA ASP A 289 15.64 -2.51 -18.65
C ASP A 289 15.15 -2.56 -20.07
N ASN A 290 13.93 -2.07 -20.33
CA ASN A 290 13.34 -2.10 -21.65
C ASN A 290 12.38 -0.94 -21.90
N VAL A 291 12.75 -0.04 -22.80
CA VAL A 291 11.87 1.00 -23.33
C VAL A 291 11.20 0.49 -24.60
N ASP A 292 9.86 0.49 -24.63
CA ASP A 292 9.08 0.05 -25.79
C ASP A 292 9.35 0.94 -27.03
N ARG A 293 9.16 0.40 -28.23
CA ARG A 293 9.36 1.14 -29.48
C ARG A 293 8.43 2.33 -29.64
N ASP A 294 7.23 2.22 -29.08
CA ASP A 294 6.20 3.24 -29.17
C ASP A 294 6.21 4.21 -27.98
N PHE A 295 7.36 4.33 -27.28
CA PHE A 295 7.48 5.32 -26.21
C PHE A 295 7.29 6.75 -26.75
N GLU A 296 6.87 7.65 -25.91
CA GLU A 296 6.64 9.06 -26.29
C GLU A 296 7.66 9.99 -25.66
N LEU A 297 7.96 9.80 -24.37
CA LEU A 297 8.81 10.69 -23.59
C LEU A 297 9.61 9.95 -22.53
N ILE A 298 10.91 10.22 -22.49
CA ILE A 298 11.79 9.97 -21.35
C ILE A 298 12.31 11.33 -20.90
N ASP A 299 11.91 11.79 -19.71
CA ASP A 299 12.36 13.05 -19.12
C ASP A 299 12.95 12.78 -17.74
N ILE A 300 14.28 12.87 -17.63
CA ILE A 300 15.03 12.52 -16.42
C ILE A 300 15.87 13.72 -16.01
N ASN A 301 15.69 14.16 -14.77
CA ASN A 301 16.43 15.26 -14.17
C ASN A 301 16.87 14.88 -12.76
N THR A 302 18.17 14.62 -12.59
CA THR A 302 18.68 14.11 -11.31
C THR A 302 19.93 14.83 -10.85
N ASN A 303 20.15 14.80 -9.52
CA ASN A 303 21.40 15.18 -8.89
C ASN A 303 21.92 14.00 -8.06
N TYR A 304 23.22 13.70 -8.19
CA TYR A 304 23.87 12.60 -7.45
C TYR A 304 23.21 11.24 -7.68
N ALA A 305 22.91 10.93 -8.96
CA ALA A 305 22.24 9.72 -9.36
C ALA A 305 22.68 9.29 -10.74
N ASP A 306 22.84 8.01 -10.94
CA ASP A 306 23.13 7.40 -12.22
C ASP A 306 21.82 7.04 -12.96
N ALA A 307 21.89 6.95 -14.27
CA ALA A 307 20.78 6.51 -15.11
C ALA A 307 21.23 5.42 -16.09
N ASP A 308 20.60 4.27 -16.03
CA ASP A 308 20.81 3.15 -16.93
C ASP A 308 19.53 2.90 -17.75
N ILE A 309 19.62 3.00 -19.07
CA ILE A 309 18.46 2.96 -19.96
C ILE A 309 18.74 2.08 -21.16
N THR A 310 17.99 1.00 -21.27
CA THR A 310 18.03 0.11 -22.42
C THR A 310 16.81 0.30 -23.30
N LEU A 311 17.02 0.62 -24.56
CA LEU A 311 15.96 0.75 -25.57
C LEU A 311 15.79 -0.55 -26.34
N THR A 312 14.56 -0.87 -26.73
CA THR A 312 14.32 -1.96 -27.68
C THR A 312 14.94 -1.65 -29.03
N ASP A 313 15.58 -2.62 -29.67
CA ASP A 313 16.16 -2.50 -31.02
C ASP A 313 15.20 -1.84 -32.02
N GLY A 314 15.75 -0.94 -32.85
CA GLY A 314 15.01 -0.28 -33.94
C GLY A 314 14.22 0.96 -33.53
N ASN A 315 14.46 1.49 -32.35
CA ASN A 315 13.92 2.78 -31.93
C ASN A 315 14.41 3.94 -32.80
N SER A 316 13.58 4.97 -32.94
CA SER A 316 13.90 6.24 -33.59
C SER A 316 13.44 7.39 -32.72
N PHE A 317 14.32 8.30 -32.34
CA PHE A 317 14.00 9.36 -31.38
C PHE A 317 14.86 10.62 -31.56
N SER A 318 14.34 11.75 -31.07
CA SER A 318 15.14 12.97 -30.87
C SER A 318 15.61 13.01 -29.42
N TYR A 319 16.81 13.56 -29.19
CA TYR A 319 17.38 13.63 -27.86
C TYR A 319 18.04 14.96 -27.56
N ASP A 320 17.97 15.35 -26.26
CA ASP A 320 18.74 16.44 -25.66
C ASP A 320 19.27 15.94 -24.31
N ILE A 321 20.55 15.68 -24.23
CA ILE A 321 21.19 15.02 -23.09
C ILE A 321 22.30 15.92 -22.56
N SER A 322 22.33 16.16 -21.26
CA SER A 322 23.37 16.92 -20.58
C SER A 322 23.80 16.20 -19.31
N VAL A 323 25.10 15.91 -19.21
CA VAL A 323 25.70 15.32 -18.00
C VAL A 323 26.80 16.26 -17.52
N THR A 324 26.72 16.65 -16.24
CA THR A 324 27.70 17.51 -15.57
C THR A 324 28.32 16.77 -14.39
N TYR A 325 29.64 16.70 -14.35
CA TYR A 325 30.43 15.91 -13.39
C TYR A 325 30.14 14.41 -13.45
N GLY A 326 30.03 13.87 -14.69
CA GLY A 326 29.85 12.46 -15.01
C GLY A 326 30.13 12.20 -16.47
N ASP A 327 30.00 10.96 -16.90
CA ASP A 327 30.24 10.52 -18.27
C ASP A 327 28.95 10.01 -18.94
N ILE A 328 28.97 10.01 -20.29
CA ILE A 328 27.94 9.40 -21.12
C ILE A 328 28.56 8.19 -21.80
N ASN A 329 28.15 7.01 -21.44
CA ASN A 329 28.66 5.73 -21.92
C ASN A 329 27.88 5.25 -23.15
N ASN A 330 27.86 6.05 -24.21
CA ASN A 330 27.34 5.64 -25.50
C ASN A 330 28.06 6.32 -26.65
N TYR A 331 28.86 5.53 -27.41
CA TYR A 331 29.63 6.05 -28.52
C TYR A 331 28.76 6.44 -29.73
N TYR A 332 27.67 5.70 -30.00
CA TYR A 332 26.83 5.91 -31.18
C TYR A 332 26.04 7.23 -31.10
N LEU A 333 25.56 7.63 -29.92
CA LEU A 333 24.89 8.91 -29.73
C LEU A 333 25.83 10.08 -30.04
N LYS A 334 27.11 9.99 -29.67
CA LYS A 334 28.12 11.02 -29.96
C LYS A 334 28.30 11.23 -31.46
N ASP A 335 28.41 10.14 -32.22
CA ASP A 335 28.60 10.18 -33.67
C ASP A 335 27.37 10.71 -34.45
N LYS A 336 26.18 10.52 -33.93
CA LYS A 336 24.90 10.95 -34.54
C LYS A 336 24.45 12.34 -34.06
N SER A 337 25.16 12.96 -33.15
CA SER A 337 24.80 14.27 -32.60
C SER A 337 24.92 15.37 -33.63
N THR A 338 23.90 16.18 -33.79
CA THR A 338 23.93 17.44 -34.55
C THR A 338 24.65 18.55 -33.76
N ARG A 339 24.70 18.42 -32.45
CA ARG A 339 25.47 19.26 -31.56
C ARG A 339 26.13 18.40 -30.49
N TYR A 340 27.44 18.48 -30.40
CA TYR A 340 28.26 17.87 -29.34
C TYR A 340 29.10 18.94 -28.68
N ILE A 341 28.98 19.10 -27.37
CA ILE A 341 29.77 20.02 -26.57
C ILE A 341 30.40 19.19 -25.43
N LYS A 342 31.72 19.34 -25.30
CA LYS A 342 32.45 18.83 -24.12
C LYS A 342 33.31 19.97 -23.60
N GLU A 343 32.90 20.57 -22.46
CA GLU A 343 33.57 21.69 -21.81
C GLU A 343 33.78 21.33 -20.34
N ASP A 344 35.04 21.40 -19.90
CA ASP A 344 35.45 21.08 -18.53
C ASP A 344 34.79 19.78 -17.98
N ASN A 345 33.78 19.92 -17.16
CA ASN A 345 33.08 18.82 -16.52
C ASN A 345 31.66 18.56 -17.09
N MET A 346 31.33 19.16 -18.24
CA MET A 346 30.02 19.01 -18.86
C MET A 346 30.13 18.36 -20.24
N THR A 347 29.30 17.36 -20.51
CA THR A 347 29.06 16.78 -21.81
C THR A 347 27.60 17.00 -22.21
N SER A 348 27.35 17.63 -23.38
CA SER A 348 25.99 17.80 -23.88
C SER A 348 25.89 17.28 -25.33
N LEU A 349 24.85 16.48 -25.57
CA LEU A 349 24.51 15.84 -26.83
C LEU A 349 23.10 16.25 -27.27
N LYS A 350 22.94 16.68 -28.53
CA LYS A 350 21.62 16.90 -29.09
C LYS A 350 21.57 16.34 -30.50
N GLY A 351 20.52 15.63 -30.85
CA GLY A 351 20.45 15.02 -32.17
C GLY A 351 19.17 14.23 -32.41
N ASN A 352 19.24 13.46 -33.51
CA ASN A 352 18.20 12.52 -33.87
C ASN A 352 18.86 11.15 -34.11
N PHE A 353 18.27 10.12 -33.61
CA PHE A 353 18.68 8.74 -33.82
C PHE A 353 17.72 8.07 -34.80
N ASN A 354 18.24 7.43 -35.86
CA ASN A 354 17.53 6.89 -37.01
C ASN A 354 16.60 7.97 -37.66
N ASP A 355 15.52 7.55 -38.31
CA ASP A 355 14.56 8.44 -38.98
C ASP A 355 13.57 9.06 -37.93
N ALA A 356 14.12 9.73 -36.94
CA ALA A 356 13.33 10.28 -35.82
C ALA A 356 12.25 11.24 -36.32
N THR A 357 11.00 10.88 -36.06
CA THR A 357 9.87 11.82 -36.10
C THR A 357 9.81 12.49 -34.72
N LYS A 358 9.20 13.68 -34.61
CA LYS A 358 9.09 14.40 -33.34
C LYS A 358 8.26 13.66 -32.26
N ALA A 359 7.82 12.45 -32.53
CA ALA A 359 6.91 11.69 -31.66
C ALA A 359 7.62 11.03 -30.47
N HIS A 360 8.92 10.77 -30.56
CA HIS A 360 9.70 10.10 -29.52
C HIS A 360 10.82 11.05 -29.08
N TYR A 361 10.82 11.40 -27.82
CA TYR A 361 11.76 12.37 -27.28
C TYR A 361 12.40 11.92 -25.97
N ILE A 362 13.72 12.10 -25.90
CA ILE A 362 14.52 11.81 -24.72
C ILE A 362 15.18 13.10 -24.25
N ASN A 363 14.89 13.52 -23.03
CA ASN A 363 15.50 14.62 -22.35
C ASN A 363 16.13 14.12 -21.04
N ILE A 364 17.45 14.24 -20.93
CA ILE A 364 18.18 13.76 -19.75
C ILE A 364 19.13 14.84 -19.27
N ASN A 365 19.02 15.21 -18.01
CA ASN A 365 19.90 16.15 -17.34
C ASN A 365 20.40 15.54 -16.04
N LEU A 366 21.64 15.08 -16.01
CA LEU A 366 22.29 14.51 -14.84
C LEU A 366 23.35 15.46 -14.29
N ARG A 367 23.45 15.53 -12.99
CA ARG A 367 24.52 16.24 -12.31
C ARG A 367 25.11 15.37 -11.21
N TYR A 368 26.42 15.10 -11.29
CA TYR A 368 27.15 14.16 -10.43
C TYR A 368 26.62 12.72 -10.56
N GLY A 369 26.50 12.23 -11.77
CA GLY A 369 26.09 10.86 -12.10
C GLY A 369 26.43 10.53 -13.55
N ASP A 370 26.51 9.26 -13.86
CA ASP A 370 26.81 8.72 -15.18
C ASP A 370 25.54 8.31 -15.92
N LEU A 371 25.57 8.37 -17.22
CA LEU A 371 24.52 7.87 -18.11
C LEU A 371 25.03 6.67 -18.90
N ASP A 372 24.45 5.50 -18.62
CA ASP A 372 24.56 4.32 -19.45
C ASP A 372 23.33 4.20 -20.36
N PHE A 373 23.57 4.07 -21.66
CA PHE A 373 22.50 4.11 -22.65
C PHE A 373 22.74 3.07 -23.74
N ASP A 374 21.88 2.02 -23.76
CA ASP A 374 22.00 0.87 -24.67
C ASP A 374 20.81 0.71 -25.62
N PHE A 375 21.02 0.01 -26.77
CA PHE A 375 19.99 -0.28 -27.78
C PHE A 375 20.09 -1.72 -28.27
#